data_97aa112060c717828edcb9cae40b230f
#
_entry.id   97aa112060c717828edcb9cae40b230f
#
_cell.length_a   1.000
_cell.length_b   1.000
_cell.length_c   1.000
_cell.angle_alpha   90.00
_cell.angle_beta   90.00
_cell.angle_gamma   90.00
#
_symmetry.space_group_name_H-M   'P 1'
#
loop_
_entity.id
_entity.type
_entity.pdbx_description
1 polymer ?
#
loop_
_entity_poly.entity_id
_entity_poly.type
_entity_poly.pdbx_seq_one_letter_code
_entity_poly.pdbx_strand_id
1 'polypeptide(L)'
;MTTTTTIEGMDHFPIIQALCRAAMASPSVAVRRQVERLRDALIAEGDPKQAKALASILDNAEGVQEMAPSRLTISKTSLPGETLSPNTQVPVDRETSTPLAEIIFPRQINDQAPLFGPAITAAIKSLLEEWRDLEALARYDVAPPKTCLIYGAPGTGKTRLATWIAGQLDLPLVVARLDSLVSSFLGTSSRNIGTLFSFANRYRCVLLLDEFDSLAKLRDDPQEVGEIKRVVNALLQNLDSRKDVGLTIGITNHPQLLDSAVWRRFEIQLEVPRPDLAIRQDLTRQFMAPIDAPAAHQRLLAWLTEGATGAEIEALVRTYKRSLAFGGPEKIDLLDVFRHFATLHSGRISDEKKALVFGNQGELLLALHEAQDGKFSTAELAEITGRDKSTVSRQLAAAREKD
;
A
#
# COMPACT_ATOMS: atom_id res chain seq x y z
N MET A 1 -44.65 -33.80 60.93
CA MET A 1 -43.86 -34.26 59.78
C MET A 1 -43.75 -33.05 58.83
N THR A 2 -42.65 -32.34 58.92
CA THR A 2 -42.34 -31.18 58.09
C THR A 2 -41.43 -31.64 56.95
N THR A 3 -41.99 -31.72 55.76
CA THR A 3 -41.23 -32.05 54.54
C THR A 3 -40.41 -30.83 54.13
N THR A 4 -39.10 -30.91 54.33
CA THR A 4 -38.16 -29.90 53.81
C THR A 4 -37.95 -30.20 52.31
N THR A 5 -38.59 -29.41 51.44
CA THR A 5 -38.31 -29.45 50.01
C THR A 5 -36.94 -28.81 49.80
N THR A 6 -35.94 -29.64 49.53
CA THR A 6 -34.63 -29.19 49.05
C THR A 6 -34.83 -28.67 47.63
N ILE A 7 -34.66 -27.36 47.45
CA ILE A 7 -34.61 -26.75 46.10
C ILE A 7 -33.28 -27.17 45.51
N GLU A 8 -33.30 -28.12 44.57
CA GLU A 8 -32.14 -28.46 43.71
C GLU A 8 -31.81 -27.22 42.87
N GLY A 9 -30.61 -26.67 43.04
CA GLY A 9 -30.12 -25.60 42.23
C GLY A 9 -29.94 -26.04 40.76
N MET A 10 -29.85 -25.11 39.81
CA MET A 10 -29.68 -25.36 38.39
C MET A 10 -28.51 -26.33 38.12
N ASP A 11 -28.77 -27.53 37.59
CA ASP A 11 -27.80 -28.63 37.36
C ASP A 11 -26.55 -28.23 36.56
N HIS A 12 -26.63 -27.15 35.77
CA HIS A 12 -25.54 -26.67 34.90
C HIS A 12 -25.04 -25.27 35.25
N PHE A 13 -25.29 -24.78 36.45
CA PHE A 13 -24.91 -23.41 36.86
C PHE A 13 -23.40 -23.11 36.71
N PRO A 14 -22.44 -24.02 36.97
CA PRO A 14 -21.02 -23.75 36.72
C PRO A 14 -20.68 -23.42 35.26
N ILE A 15 -21.39 -24.02 34.30
CA ILE A 15 -21.23 -23.75 32.87
C ILE A 15 -21.81 -22.38 32.53
N ILE A 16 -23.00 -22.05 33.06
CA ILE A 16 -23.63 -20.74 32.89
C ILE A 16 -22.77 -19.63 33.51
N GLN A 17 -22.20 -19.86 34.68
CA GLN A 17 -21.29 -18.94 35.33
C GLN A 17 -20.01 -18.70 34.51
N ALA A 18 -19.43 -19.76 33.92
CA ALA A 18 -18.27 -19.64 33.04
C ALA A 18 -18.58 -18.86 31.75
N LEU A 19 -19.76 -19.10 31.15
CA LEU A 19 -20.27 -18.35 30.00
C LEU A 19 -20.47 -16.85 30.32
N CYS A 20 -21.12 -16.54 31.48
CA CYS A 20 -21.30 -15.16 31.92
C CYS A 20 -19.95 -14.47 32.15
N ARG A 21 -18.97 -15.16 32.76
CA ARG A 21 -17.61 -14.62 32.97
C ARG A 21 -16.89 -14.33 31.65
N ALA A 22 -16.97 -15.26 30.69
CA ALA A 22 -16.38 -15.06 29.36
C ALA A 22 -17.07 -13.93 28.58
N ALA A 23 -18.39 -13.84 28.64
CA ALA A 23 -19.16 -12.78 27.99
C ALA A 23 -18.93 -11.40 28.64
N MET A 24 -18.66 -11.35 29.93
CA MET A 24 -18.35 -10.12 30.70
C MET A 24 -16.88 -9.70 30.60
N ALA A 25 -16.01 -10.47 29.96
CA ALA A 25 -14.63 -10.05 29.64
C ALA A 25 -14.57 -8.91 28.59
N SER A 26 -15.61 -8.78 27.75
CA SER A 26 -15.81 -7.65 26.81
C SER A 26 -17.30 -7.30 26.77
N PRO A 27 -17.84 -6.66 27.80
CA PRO A 27 -19.28 -6.50 27.96
C PRO A 27 -19.89 -5.51 26.99
N SER A 28 -20.85 -5.96 26.16
CA SER A 28 -21.80 -5.06 25.51
C SER A 28 -22.97 -4.76 26.46
N VAL A 29 -23.63 -3.61 26.27
CA VAL A 29 -24.80 -3.21 27.06
C VAL A 29 -25.90 -4.29 27.04
N ALA A 30 -26.04 -4.98 25.91
CA ALA A 30 -27.01 -6.07 25.76
C ALA A 30 -26.63 -7.31 26.59
N VAL A 31 -25.35 -7.71 26.60
CA VAL A 31 -24.85 -8.84 27.39
C VAL A 31 -25.03 -8.56 28.89
N ARG A 32 -24.66 -7.37 29.34
CA ARG A 32 -24.83 -6.94 30.72
C ARG A 32 -26.27 -7.08 31.18
N ARG A 33 -27.22 -6.51 30.40
CA ARG A 33 -28.67 -6.63 30.73
C ARG A 33 -29.15 -8.08 30.87
N GLN A 34 -28.64 -8.99 30.04
CA GLN A 34 -29.06 -10.40 30.14
C GLN A 34 -28.47 -11.10 31.38
N VAL A 35 -27.23 -10.77 31.79
CA VAL A 35 -26.66 -11.29 33.05
C VAL A 35 -27.37 -10.73 34.28
N GLU A 36 -27.76 -9.43 34.26
CA GLU A 36 -28.60 -8.81 35.30
C GLU A 36 -29.95 -9.50 35.41
N ARG A 37 -30.63 -9.74 34.29
CA ARG A 37 -31.92 -10.46 34.25
C ARG A 37 -31.82 -11.88 34.79
N LEU A 38 -30.73 -12.59 34.47
CA LEU A 38 -30.48 -13.94 34.99
C LEU A 38 -30.24 -13.93 36.50
N ARG A 39 -29.51 -12.94 37.05
CA ARG A 39 -29.33 -12.73 38.48
C ARG A 39 -30.67 -12.50 39.16
N ASP A 40 -31.49 -11.62 38.61
CA ASP A 40 -32.79 -11.25 39.21
C ASP A 40 -33.78 -12.42 39.18
N ALA A 41 -33.75 -13.26 38.14
CA ALA A 41 -34.52 -14.50 38.05
C ALA A 41 -34.13 -15.49 39.14
N LEU A 42 -32.80 -15.69 39.38
CA LEU A 42 -32.32 -16.57 40.44
C LEU A 42 -32.67 -16.08 41.85
N ILE A 43 -32.75 -14.75 42.03
CA ILE A 43 -33.25 -14.18 43.29
C ILE A 43 -34.74 -14.52 43.47
N ALA A 44 -35.56 -14.40 42.41
CA ALA A 44 -36.97 -14.70 42.44
C ALA A 44 -37.26 -16.22 42.65
N GLU A 45 -36.38 -17.10 42.14
CA GLU A 45 -36.46 -18.56 42.34
C GLU A 45 -35.97 -19.02 43.72
N GLY A 46 -35.37 -18.12 44.52
CA GLY A 46 -34.96 -18.41 45.89
C GLY A 46 -33.58 -19.06 46.02
N ASP A 47 -32.70 -18.90 44.99
CA ASP A 47 -31.29 -19.34 45.06
C ASP A 47 -30.30 -18.16 45.22
N PRO A 48 -30.14 -17.65 46.46
CA PRO A 48 -29.28 -16.52 46.74
C PRO A 48 -27.78 -16.79 46.54
N LYS A 49 -27.35 -18.06 46.55
CA LYS A 49 -25.94 -18.41 46.35
C LYS A 49 -25.52 -18.24 44.88
N GLN A 50 -26.34 -18.72 43.96
CA GLN A 50 -26.09 -18.57 42.53
C GLN A 50 -26.24 -17.11 42.08
N ALA A 51 -27.25 -16.41 42.59
CA ALA A 51 -27.44 -14.97 42.35
C ALA A 51 -26.23 -14.13 42.80
N LYS A 52 -25.67 -14.43 43.97
CA LYS A 52 -24.47 -13.75 44.52
C LYS A 52 -23.21 -14.01 43.66
N ALA A 53 -23.09 -15.20 43.07
CA ALA A 53 -21.99 -15.52 42.13
C ALA A 53 -22.06 -14.71 40.85
N LEU A 54 -23.25 -14.45 40.29
CA LEU A 54 -23.45 -13.58 39.13
C LEU A 54 -23.27 -12.09 39.48
N ALA A 55 -23.70 -11.66 40.67
CA ALA A 55 -23.45 -10.28 41.13
C ALA A 55 -21.93 -9.99 41.21
N SER A 56 -21.13 -10.91 41.75
CA SER A 56 -19.67 -10.73 41.80
C SER A 56 -19.02 -10.63 40.41
N ILE A 57 -19.60 -11.25 39.37
CA ILE A 57 -19.11 -11.13 37.99
C ILE A 57 -19.47 -9.75 37.43
N LEU A 58 -20.65 -9.22 37.72
CA LEU A 58 -21.07 -7.89 37.33
C LEU A 58 -20.22 -6.80 38.01
N ASP A 59 -20.00 -6.92 39.34
CA ASP A 59 -19.19 -5.99 40.15
C ASP A 59 -17.72 -5.98 39.69
N ASN A 60 -17.12 -7.15 39.39
CA ASN A 60 -15.77 -7.24 38.88
C ASN A 60 -15.63 -6.59 37.48
N ALA A 61 -16.66 -6.67 36.65
CA ALA A 61 -16.68 -5.99 35.35
C ALA A 61 -16.82 -4.46 35.49
N GLU A 62 -17.46 -3.97 36.55
CA GLU A 62 -17.50 -2.54 36.91
C GLU A 62 -16.14 -2.05 37.42
N GLY A 63 -15.52 -2.79 38.32
CA GLY A 63 -14.19 -2.45 38.87
C GLY A 63 -13.09 -2.36 37.80
N VAL A 64 -13.17 -3.13 36.71
CA VAL A 64 -12.25 -3.03 35.57
C VAL A 64 -12.51 -1.76 34.76
N GLN A 65 -13.73 -1.26 34.70
CA GLN A 65 -14.07 0.03 34.06
C GLN A 65 -13.66 1.24 34.91
N GLU A 66 -13.77 1.15 36.25
CA GLU A 66 -13.39 2.25 37.15
C GLU A 66 -11.87 2.35 37.35
N MET A 67 -11.10 1.27 37.18
CA MET A 67 -9.63 1.26 37.27
C MET A 67 -8.94 1.63 35.95
N ALA A 68 -9.65 1.83 34.85
CA ALA A 68 -9.07 2.48 33.69
C ALA A 68 -8.78 3.94 34.07
N PRO A 69 -7.49 4.38 34.07
CA PRO A 69 -7.20 5.76 34.41
C PRO A 69 -7.99 6.65 33.46
N SER A 70 -8.81 7.55 34.03
CA SER A 70 -9.41 8.65 33.32
C SER A 70 -8.31 9.67 32.92
N ARG A 71 -7.36 9.21 32.13
CA ARG A 71 -6.77 10.09 31.15
C ARG A 71 -7.89 10.30 30.13
N LEU A 72 -8.58 11.39 30.29
CA LEU A 72 -9.05 12.16 29.16
C LEU A 72 -7.80 12.46 28.31
N THR A 73 -7.36 11.48 27.56
CA THR A 73 -6.70 11.75 26.32
C THR A 73 -7.79 12.52 25.58
N ILE A 74 -7.60 13.83 25.45
CA ILE A 74 -8.34 14.66 24.49
C ILE A 74 -8.38 13.76 23.27
N SER A 75 -9.58 13.26 22.93
CA SER A 75 -9.71 12.33 21.81
C SER A 75 -9.14 13.10 20.65
N LYS A 76 -7.99 12.65 20.13
CA LYS A 76 -7.53 13.05 18.79
C LYS A 76 -8.81 12.95 17.99
N THR A 77 -9.25 14.05 17.37
CA THR A 77 -10.54 14.10 16.67
C THR A 77 -10.60 12.86 15.82
N SER A 78 -11.30 11.84 16.30
CA SER A 78 -11.24 10.54 15.66
C SER A 78 -11.98 10.70 14.36
N LEU A 79 -11.36 10.35 13.26
CA LEU A 79 -12.03 10.30 11.96
C LEU A 79 -13.42 9.70 12.13
N PRO A 80 -14.47 10.28 11.54
CA PRO A 80 -15.79 9.68 11.55
C PRO A 80 -15.72 8.28 10.90
N GLY A 81 -16.67 7.42 11.20
CA GLY A 81 -16.75 6.07 10.64
C GLY A 81 -16.34 4.96 11.60
N GLU A 82 -16.74 3.75 11.26
CA GLU A 82 -16.46 2.54 12.02
C GLU A 82 -15.04 2.03 11.77
N THR A 83 -14.47 1.30 12.73
CA THR A 83 -13.18 0.65 12.56
C THR A 83 -13.35 -0.68 11.83
N LEU A 84 -12.56 -0.92 10.78
CA LEU A 84 -12.48 -2.21 10.11
C LEU A 84 -11.80 -3.23 11.03
N SER A 85 -12.40 -4.42 11.12
CA SER A 85 -11.83 -5.58 11.83
C SER A 85 -11.47 -6.70 10.84
N PRO A 86 -10.56 -7.63 11.19
CA PRO A 86 -10.24 -8.77 10.35
C PRO A 86 -11.44 -9.66 10.00
N ASN A 87 -12.50 -9.62 10.82
CA ASN A 87 -13.73 -10.39 10.60
C ASN A 87 -14.78 -9.62 9.79
N THR A 88 -14.49 -8.39 9.37
CA THR A 88 -15.42 -7.59 8.56
C THR A 88 -15.53 -8.22 7.18
N GLN A 89 -16.74 -8.58 6.77
CA GLN A 89 -17.00 -9.13 5.44
C GLN A 89 -16.84 -8.03 4.39
N VAL A 90 -16.03 -8.31 3.38
CA VAL A 90 -15.93 -7.45 2.19
C VAL A 90 -17.21 -7.53 1.37
N PRO A 91 -17.58 -6.45 0.67
CA PRO A 91 -18.72 -6.49 -0.23
C PRO A 91 -18.44 -7.47 -1.38
N VAL A 92 -19.49 -8.17 -1.79
CA VAL A 92 -19.45 -9.16 -2.89
C VAL A 92 -20.43 -8.76 -3.99
N ASP A 93 -20.11 -9.12 -5.20
CA ASP A 93 -21.08 -9.11 -6.30
C ASP A 93 -22.22 -10.08 -5.98
N ARG A 94 -23.45 -9.64 -6.12
CA ARG A 94 -24.63 -10.45 -5.77
C ARG A 94 -24.88 -11.61 -6.72
N GLU A 95 -24.42 -11.53 -7.96
CA GLU A 95 -24.67 -12.53 -9.00
C GLU A 95 -23.57 -13.59 -9.02
N THR A 96 -22.31 -13.16 -8.89
CA THR A 96 -21.15 -14.06 -8.97
C THR A 96 -20.60 -14.46 -7.60
N SER A 97 -21.02 -13.76 -6.52
CA SER A 97 -20.47 -13.90 -5.17
C SER A 97 -18.97 -13.61 -5.08
N THR A 98 -18.38 -12.98 -6.11
CA THR A 98 -16.97 -12.57 -6.09
C THR A 98 -16.74 -11.35 -5.19
N PRO A 99 -15.66 -11.33 -4.39
CA PRO A 99 -15.31 -10.15 -3.60
C PRO A 99 -15.05 -8.93 -4.48
N LEU A 100 -15.62 -7.78 -4.13
CA LEU A 100 -15.40 -6.50 -4.85
C LEU A 100 -14.13 -5.79 -4.39
N ALA A 101 -13.54 -6.20 -3.27
CA ALA A 101 -12.31 -5.64 -2.73
C ALA A 101 -11.52 -6.66 -1.92
N GLU A 102 -10.27 -6.32 -1.66
CA GLU A 102 -9.39 -6.97 -0.69
C GLU A 102 -9.01 -5.97 0.40
N ILE A 103 -8.83 -6.42 1.64
CA ILE A 103 -8.43 -5.57 2.77
C ILE A 103 -7.03 -5.94 3.21
N ILE A 104 -6.12 -4.95 3.20
CA ILE A 104 -4.77 -5.06 3.72
C ILE A 104 -4.69 -4.22 5.00
N PHE A 105 -4.40 -4.87 6.13
CA PHE A 105 -4.29 -4.15 7.40
C PHE A 105 -2.91 -3.51 7.58
N PRO A 106 -2.80 -2.40 8.35
CA PRO A 106 -1.52 -1.67 8.54
C PRO A 106 -0.36 -2.57 8.97
N ARG A 107 -0.61 -3.58 9.79
CA ARG A 107 0.42 -4.55 10.24
C ARG A 107 1.00 -5.42 9.12
N GLN A 108 0.31 -5.52 7.98
CA GLN A 108 0.74 -6.29 6.80
C GLN A 108 1.50 -5.41 5.81
N ILE A 109 1.48 -4.09 6.01
CA ILE A 109 2.12 -3.12 5.14
C ILE A 109 3.60 -2.99 5.51
N ASN A 110 4.46 -3.06 4.50
CA ASN A 110 5.89 -2.80 4.70
C ASN A 110 6.09 -1.30 5.04
N ASP A 111 6.73 -1.04 6.19
CA ASP A 111 6.99 0.31 6.67
C ASP A 111 8.13 1.05 5.92
N GLN A 112 8.84 0.33 5.04
CA GLN A 112 9.91 0.93 4.26
C GLN A 112 9.38 1.98 3.28
N ALA A 113 9.75 3.24 3.52
CA ALA A 113 9.37 4.35 2.66
C ALA A 113 9.84 4.13 1.21
N PRO A 114 8.98 4.34 0.21
CA PRO A 114 9.40 4.35 -1.17
C PRO A 114 10.29 5.58 -1.45
N LEU A 115 11.28 5.42 -2.33
CA LEU A 115 12.23 6.48 -2.68
C LEU A 115 11.71 7.30 -3.85
N PHE A 116 11.54 8.60 -3.62
CA PHE A 116 11.13 9.58 -4.63
C PHE A 116 11.95 10.87 -4.51
N GLY A 117 11.89 11.67 -5.54
CA GLY A 117 12.52 13.00 -5.51
C GLY A 117 11.91 13.92 -4.44
N PRO A 118 12.64 15.00 -4.06
CA PRO A 118 12.29 15.85 -2.93
C PRO A 118 10.90 16.51 -3.06
N ALA A 119 10.49 16.88 -4.27
CA ALA A 119 9.18 17.50 -4.51
C ALA A 119 8.02 16.55 -4.18
N ILE A 120 8.09 15.29 -4.64
CA ILE A 120 7.07 14.27 -4.35
C ILE A 120 7.08 13.94 -2.87
N THR A 121 8.26 13.78 -2.27
CA THR A 121 8.40 13.50 -0.84
C THR A 121 7.78 14.61 0.00
N ALA A 122 7.95 15.89 -0.37
CA ALA A 122 7.34 17.03 0.31
C ALA A 122 5.81 17.02 0.15
N ALA A 123 5.29 16.76 -1.06
CA ALA A 123 3.85 16.68 -1.31
C ALA A 123 3.17 15.56 -0.51
N ILE A 124 3.81 14.39 -0.44
CA ILE A 124 3.30 13.25 0.35
C ILE A 124 3.32 13.61 1.84
N LYS A 125 4.39 14.25 2.32
CA LYS A 125 4.51 14.67 3.72
C LYS A 125 3.38 15.64 4.09
N SER A 126 3.10 16.64 3.26
CA SER A 126 1.98 17.56 3.45
C SER A 126 0.65 16.82 3.54
N LEU A 127 0.36 15.91 2.59
CA LEU A 127 -0.85 15.08 2.62
C LEU A 127 -0.99 14.28 3.93
N LEU A 128 0.10 13.67 4.40
CA LEU A 128 0.07 12.89 5.64
C LEU A 128 -0.12 13.80 6.87
N GLU A 129 0.46 14.99 6.90
CA GLU A 129 0.29 15.96 7.98
C GLU A 129 -1.16 16.44 8.06
N GLU A 130 -1.80 16.73 6.92
CA GLU A 130 -3.21 17.15 6.86
C GLU A 130 -4.15 16.07 7.42
N TRP A 131 -3.91 14.79 7.10
CA TRP A 131 -4.71 13.69 7.64
C TRP A 131 -4.40 13.35 9.11
N ARG A 132 -3.24 13.72 9.62
CA ARG A 132 -2.84 13.49 11.02
C ARG A 132 -3.32 14.58 11.97
N ASP A 133 -3.45 15.82 11.48
CA ASP A 133 -3.84 16.98 12.29
C ASP A 133 -5.13 17.65 11.78
N LEU A 134 -6.21 16.89 11.87
CA LEU A 134 -7.55 17.38 11.49
C LEU A 134 -8.02 18.57 12.34
N GLU A 135 -7.51 18.70 13.58
CA GLU A 135 -7.86 19.82 14.45
C GLU A 135 -7.27 21.15 13.95
N ALA A 136 -6.05 21.11 13.41
CA ALA A 136 -5.44 22.29 12.80
C ALA A 136 -6.26 22.77 11.60
N LEU A 137 -6.73 21.87 10.75
CA LEU A 137 -7.56 22.20 9.58
C LEU A 137 -8.94 22.69 9.99
N ALA A 138 -9.56 22.07 10.99
CA ALA A 138 -10.89 22.46 11.47
C ALA A 138 -10.95 23.90 12.03
N ARG A 139 -9.83 24.43 12.56
CA ARG A 139 -9.74 25.83 13.01
C ARG A 139 -9.96 26.84 11.88
N TYR A 140 -9.72 26.43 10.65
CA TYR A 140 -9.85 27.26 9.45
C TYR A 140 -11.05 26.84 8.59
N ASP A 141 -11.90 25.94 9.09
CA ASP A 141 -13.06 25.38 8.37
C ASP A 141 -12.65 24.67 7.06
N VAL A 142 -11.51 23.98 7.09
CA VAL A 142 -10.96 23.23 5.97
C VAL A 142 -10.97 21.73 6.31
N ALA A 143 -11.39 20.89 5.36
CA ALA A 143 -11.29 19.44 5.46
C ALA A 143 -10.01 18.94 4.77
N PRO A 144 -9.44 17.78 5.18
CA PRO A 144 -8.34 17.17 4.45
C PRO A 144 -8.82 16.68 3.08
N PRO A 145 -7.93 16.61 2.07
CA PRO A 145 -8.29 16.13 0.74
C PRO A 145 -8.74 14.67 0.80
N LYS A 146 -9.87 14.36 0.16
CA LYS A 146 -10.51 13.03 0.18
C LYS A 146 -10.09 12.15 -0.97
N THR A 147 -9.55 12.74 -2.03
CA THR A 147 -9.24 12.07 -3.28
C THR A 147 -7.86 12.45 -3.78
N CYS A 148 -7.05 11.44 -4.11
CA CYS A 148 -5.71 11.60 -4.66
C CYS A 148 -5.56 10.72 -5.91
N LEU A 149 -5.19 11.31 -7.05
CA LEU A 149 -4.82 10.58 -8.25
C LEU A 149 -3.29 10.49 -8.33
N ILE A 150 -2.77 9.27 -8.36
CA ILE A 150 -1.35 9.00 -8.56
C ILE A 150 -1.16 8.44 -9.96
N TYR A 151 -0.39 9.13 -10.79
CA TYR A 151 -0.18 8.73 -12.18
C TYR A 151 1.29 8.76 -12.59
N GLY A 152 1.61 8.10 -13.69
CA GLY A 152 2.97 8.01 -14.23
C GLY A 152 3.24 6.68 -14.90
N ALA A 153 4.44 6.47 -15.41
CA ALA A 153 4.80 5.26 -16.15
C ALA A 153 4.61 3.97 -15.30
N PRO A 154 4.33 2.83 -15.93
CA PRO A 154 4.27 1.56 -15.20
C PRO A 154 5.61 1.24 -14.54
N GLY A 155 5.59 0.64 -13.35
CA GLY A 155 6.81 0.26 -12.62
C GLY A 155 7.51 1.40 -11.86
N THR A 156 6.93 2.61 -11.77
CA THR A 156 7.49 3.74 -10.99
C THR A 156 7.19 3.66 -9.49
N GLY A 157 6.40 2.69 -9.03
CA GLY A 157 6.14 2.47 -7.59
C GLY A 157 4.85 3.10 -7.07
N LYS A 158 3.88 3.45 -7.93
CA LYS A 158 2.61 4.09 -7.55
C LYS A 158 1.80 3.28 -6.54
N THR A 159 1.58 1.99 -6.80
CA THR A 159 0.85 1.10 -5.89
C THR A 159 1.58 0.95 -4.55
N ARG A 160 2.92 0.87 -4.57
CA ARG A 160 3.74 0.86 -3.35
C ARG A 160 3.57 2.14 -2.54
N LEU A 161 3.51 3.29 -3.23
CA LEU A 161 3.26 4.59 -2.61
C LEU A 161 1.89 4.64 -1.93
N ALA A 162 0.83 4.26 -2.64
CA ALA A 162 -0.54 4.24 -2.09
C ALA A 162 -0.64 3.32 -0.86
N THR A 163 -0.04 2.12 -0.93
CA THR A 163 0.02 1.18 0.18
C THR A 163 0.78 1.76 1.37
N TRP A 164 1.93 2.40 1.13
CA TRP A 164 2.72 3.03 2.18
C TRP A 164 1.98 4.20 2.84
N ILE A 165 1.28 5.05 2.06
CA ILE A 165 0.42 6.13 2.59
C ILE A 165 -0.62 5.56 3.57
N ALA A 166 -1.30 4.48 3.22
CA ALA A 166 -2.27 3.83 4.10
C ALA A 166 -1.62 3.36 5.42
N GLY A 167 -0.42 2.76 5.35
CA GLY A 167 0.37 2.38 6.52
C GLY A 167 0.74 3.57 7.41
N GLN A 168 1.19 4.68 6.80
CA GLN A 168 1.56 5.90 7.52
C GLN A 168 0.37 6.61 8.20
N LEU A 169 -0.83 6.41 7.68
CA LEU A 169 -2.08 6.89 8.28
C LEU A 169 -2.66 5.92 9.33
N ASP A 170 -2.05 4.75 9.50
CA ASP A 170 -2.55 3.65 10.34
C ASP A 170 -4.00 3.26 9.98
N LEU A 171 -4.33 3.30 8.67
CA LEU A 171 -5.64 2.96 8.14
C LEU A 171 -5.55 1.67 7.31
N PRO A 172 -6.55 0.77 7.41
CA PRO A 172 -6.68 -0.37 6.50
C PRO A 172 -6.80 0.11 5.05
N LEU A 173 -6.12 -0.59 4.13
CA LEU A 173 -6.19 -0.36 2.70
C LEU A 173 -7.23 -1.30 2.09
N VAL A 174 -8.28 -0.74 1.52
CA VAL A 174 -9.32 -1.46 0.77
C VAL A 174 -8.97 -1.35 -0.71
N VAL A 175 -8.43 -2.42 -1.28
CA VAL A 175 -8.03 -2.49 -2.68
C VAL A 175 -9.22 -2.94 -3.52
N ALA A 176 -9.74 -2.08 -4.37
CA ALA A 176 -10.85 -2.40 -5.26
C ALA A 176 -10.42 -3.42 -6.34
N ARG A 177 -11.25 -4.41 -6.59
CA ARG A 177 -11.06 -5.38 -7.67
C ARG A 177 -11.83 -4.90 -8.88
N LEU A 178 -11.17 -4.16 -9.78
CA LEU A 178 -11.82 -3.54 -10.94
C LEU A 178 -12.36 -4.58 -11.93
N ASP A 179 -11.73 -5.75 -12.04
CA ASP A 179 -12.22 -6.91 -12.78
C ASP A 179 -13.59 -7.39 -12.28
N SER A 180 -13.79 -7.39 -10.97
CA SER A 180 -15.06 -7.77 -10.35
C SER A 180 -16.09 -6.65 -10.33
N LEU A 181 -15.65 -5.39 -10.42
CA LEU A 181 -16.54 -4.23 -10.50
C LEU A 181 -17.20 -4.10 -11.87
N VAL A 182 -16.48 -4.45 -12.94
CA VAL A 182 -16.98 -4.47 -14.32
C VAL A 182 -17.52 -5.86 -14.62
N SER A 183 -18.79 -6.08 -14.35
CA SER A 183 -19.49 -7.33 -14.65
C SER A 183 -19.96 -7.37 -16.11
N SER A 184 -19.95 -8.57 -16.69
CA SER A 184 -20.53 -8.83 -18.03
C SER A 184 -22.05 -8.64 -18.09
N PHE A 185 -22.71 -8.45 -16.93
CA PHE A 185 -24.16 -8.28 -16.84
C PHE A 185 -24.56 -6.83 -16.79
N LEU A 186 -25.46 -6.43 -17.69
CA LEU A 186 -26.02 -5.08 -17.84
C LEU A 186 -26.55 -4.55 -16.47
N GLY A 187 -25.98 -3.43 -16.01
CA GLY A 187 -26.48 -2.71 -14.82
C GLY A 187 -25.93 -3.17 -13.47
N THR A 188 -25.17 -4.27 -13.38
CA THR A 188 -24.57 -4.74 -12.12
C THR A 188 -23.33 -3.93 -11.75
N SER A 189 -22.53 -3.50 -12.73
CA SER A 189 -21.29 -2.73 -12.53
C SER A 189 -21.53 -1.44 -11.73
N SER A 190 -22.54 -0.64 -12.09
CA SER A 190 -22.88 0.59 -11.35
C SER A 190 -23.31 0.30 -9.91
N ARG A 191 -24.02 -0.82 -9.67
CA ARG A 191 -24.43 -1.26 -8.34
C ARG A 191 -23.23 -1.71 -7.51
N ASN A 192 -22.31 -2.46 -8.09
CA ASN A 192 -21.08 -2.92 -7.44
C ASN A 192 -20.21 -1.75 -6.99
N ILE A 193 -20.05 -0.73 -7.84
CA ILE A 193 -19.36 0.52 -7.48
C ILE A 193 -20.06 1.18 -6.28
N GLY A 194 -21.38 1.35 -6.33
CA GLY A 194 -22.15 1.93 -5.22
C GLY A 194 -22.01 1.12 -3.92
N THR A 195 -21.97 -0.22 -4.02
CA THR A 195 -21.77 -1.11 -2.87
C THR A 195 -20.38 -0.96 -2.26
N LEU A 196 -19.33 -0.90 -3.10
CA LEU A 196 -17.95 -0.68 -2.68
C LEU A 196 -17.79 0.67 -1.97
N PHE A 197 -18.29 1.75 -2.58
CA PHE A 197 -18.21 3.08 -1.96
C PHE A 197 -19.06 3.22 -0.70
N SER A 198 -20.22 2.57 -0.63
CA SER A 198 -21.03 2.50 0.60
C SER A 198 -20.24 1.82 1.72
N PHE A 199 -19.54 0.75 1.42
CA PHE A 199 -18.62 0.10 2.37
C PHE A 199 -17.49 1.05 2.78
N ALA A 200 -16.78 1.64 1.83
CA ALA A 200 -15.69 2.57 2.13
C ALA A 200 -16.15 3.84 2.88
N ASN A 201 -17.41 4.28 2.70
CA ASN A 201 -18.02 5.40 3.42
C ASN A 201 -18.50 5.07 4.83
N ARG A 202 -18.59 3.79 5.16
CA ARG A 202 -18.92 3.30 6.49
C ARG A 202 -17.69 3.17 7.38
N TYR A 203 -16.60 2.70 6.82
CA TYR A 203 -15.40 2.34 7.57
C TYR A 203 -14.25 3.32 7.35
N ARG A 204 -13.44 3.53 8.40
CA ARG A 204 -12.16 4.26 8.30
C ARG A 204 -11.17 3.44 7.50
N CYS A 205 -10.90 3.86 6.28
CA CYS A 205 -10.00 3.14 5.39
C CYS A 205 -9.47 4.05 4.28
N VAL A 206 -8.35 3.65 3.69
CA VAL A 206 -7.92 4.15 2.40
C VAL A 206 -8.52 3.25 1.33
N LEU A 207 -9.30 3.81 0.40
CA LEU A 207 -9.83 3.10 -0.76
C LEU A 207 -8.85 3.26 -1.91
N LEU A 208 -8.34 2.16 -2.44
CA LEU A 208 -7.43 2.13 -3.59
C LEU A 208 -8.17 1.62 -4.83
N LEU A 209 -8.17 2.45 -5.87
CA LEU A 209 -8.63 2.13 -7.22
C LEU A 209 -7.39 1.99 -8.12
N ASP A 210 -6.78 0.80 -8.13
CA ASP A 210 -5.59 0.56 -8.97
C ASP A 210 -6.00 0.25 -10.42
N GLU A 211 -5.13 0.55 -11.39
CA GLU A 211 -5.40 0.38 -12.82
C GLU A 211 -6.69 1.09 -13.31
N PHE A 212 -6.94 2.27 -12.79
CA PHE A 212 -8.15 3.06 -13.06
C PHE A 212 -8.37 3.33 -14.56
N ASP A 213 -7.31 3.33 -15.36
CA ASP A 213 -7.35 3.43 -16.81
C ASP A 213 -8.05 2.25 -17.49
N SER A 214 -8.19 1.10 -16.83
CA SER A 214 -8.96 -0.01 -17.39
C SER A 214 -10.42 0.37 -17.64
N LEU A 215 -11.00 1.21 -16.78
CA LEU A 215 -12.34 1.78 -16.97
C LEU A 215 -12.38 2.81 -18.11
N ALA A 216 -11.28 3.52 -18.37
CA ALA A 216 -11.20 4.51 -19.45
C ALA A 216 -11.05 3.86 -20.83
N LYS A 217 -10.27 2.77 -20.94
CA LYS A 217 -10.09 2.03 -22.20
C LYS A 217 -11.39 1.42 -22.75
N LEU A 218 -12.30 1.07 -21.87
CA LEU A 218 -13.60 0.54 -22.25
C LEU A 218 -14.47 1.58 -23.00
N ARG A 219 -14.13 2.88 -22.99
CA ARG A 219 -14.88 3.95 -23.70
C ARG A 219 -14.77 3.93 -25.22
N ASP A 220 -13.73 3.28 -25.77
CA ASP A 220 -13.45 3.31 -27.20
C ASP A 220 -14.18 2.20 -28.00
N ASP A 221 -14.91 1.29 -27.33
CA ASP A 221 -15.73 0.29 -28.01
C ASP A 221 -17.08 0.88 -28.42
N PRO A 222 -17.38 0.98 -29.76
CA PRO A 222 -18.62 1.56 -30.24
C PRO A 222 -19.89 0.79 -29.87
N GLN A 223 -19.76 -0.51 -29.52
CA GLN A 223 -20.90 -1.38 -29.18
C GLN A 223 -21.30 -1.31 -27.71
N GLU A 224 -20.37 -0.92 -26.83
CA GLU A 224 -20.58 -0.87 -25.37
C GLU A 224 -20.68 0.55 -24.78
N VAL A 225 -20.70 1.60 -25.61
CA VAL A 225 -20.64 3.02 -25.23
C VAL A 225 -21.67 3.43 -24.15
N GLY A 226 -22.84 2.81 -24.14
CA GLY A 226 -23.91 3.19 -23.20
C GLY A 226 -23.67 2.75 -21.76
N GLU A 227 -23.19 1.53 -21.55
CA GLU A 227 -23.00 0.95 -20.22
C GLU A 227 -21.74 1.49 -19.54
N ILE A 228 -20.68 1.60 -20.29
CA ILE A 228 -19.41 2.14 -19.82
C ILE A 228 -19.57 3.59 -19.33
N LYS A 229 -20.32 4.41 -20.07
CA LYS A 229 -20.67 5.77 -19.62
C LYS A 229 -21.42 5.75 -18.29
N ARG A 230 -22.31 4.77 -18.08
CA ARG A 230 -23.02 4.62 -16.80
C ARG A 230 -22.07 4.23 -15.65
N VAL A 231 -21.15 3.30 -15.89
CA VAL A 231 -20.13 2.87 -14.95
C VAL A 231 -19.24 4.06 -14.53
N VAL A 232 -18.71 4.80 -15.48
CA VAL A 232 -17.89 5.99 -15.21
C VAL A 232 -18.70 7.08 -14.48
N ASN A 233 -19.94 7.33 -14.88
CA ASN A 233 -20.79 8.30 -14.19
C ASN A 233 -21.10 7.86 -12.76
N ALA A 234 -21.39 6.58 -12.53
CA ALA A 234 -21.58 6.03 -11.18
C ALA A 234 -20.33 6.21 -10.33
N LEU A 235 -19.15 5.96 -10.90
CA LEU A 235 -17.88 6.16 -10.23
C LEU A 235 -17.65 7.62 -9.85
N LEU A 236 -17.87 8.56 -10.79
CA LEU A 236 -17.75 10.00 -10.53
C LEU A 236 -18.69 10.47 -9.44
N GLN A 237 -19.97 10.05 -9.46
CA GLN A 237 -20.94 10.37 -8.42
C GLN A 237 -20.52 9.82 -7.04
N ASN A 238 -19.95 8.63 -7.00
CA ASN A 238 -19.48 8.04 -5.76
C ASN A 238 -18.22 8.72 -5.24
N LEU A 239 -17.31 9.18 -6.11
CA LEU A 239 -16.17 10.01 -5.72
C LEU A 239 -16.64 11.35 -5.12
N ASP A 240 -17.60 12.02 -5.77
CA ASP A 240 -18.19 13.28 -5.26
C ASP A 240 -18.90 13.09 -3.90
N SER A 241 -19.45 11.90 -3.64
CA SER A 241 -20.16 11.57 -2.40
C SER A 241 -19.25 10.96 -1.31
N ARG A 242 -17.93 10.94 -1.51
CA ARG A 242 -16.99 10.38 -0.54
C ARG A 242 -17.03 11.17 0.77
N LYS A 243 -17.22 10.47 1.90
CA LYS A 243 -17.27 11.06 3.23
C LYS A 243 -15.86 11.26 3.80
N ASP A 244 -15.76 12.08 4.87
CA ASP A 244 -14.51 12.38 5.58
C ASP A 244 -14.05 11.22 6.49
N VAL A 245 -14.23 9.99 6.03
CA VAL A 245 -13.86 8.77 6.80
C VAL A 245 -12.52 8.16 6.37
N GLY A 246 -11.94 8.69 5.30
CA GLY A 246 -10.64 8.23 4.78
C GLY A 246 -10.38 8.72 3.36
N LEU A 247 -9.18 8.44 2.89
CA LEU A 247 -8.67 8.85 1.58
C LEU A 247 -9.05 7.85 0.49
N THR A 248 -9.40 8.34 -0.70
CA THR A 248 -9.51 7.52 -1.92
C THR A 248 -8.34 7.81 -2.83
N ILE A 249 -7.59 6.77 -3.20
CA ILE A 249 -6.44 6.89 -4.11
C ILE A 249 -6.80 6.19 -5.42
N GLY A 250 -6.78 6.94 -6.52
CA GLY A 250 -6.82 6.39 -7.88
C GLY A 250 -5.40 6.26 -8.43
N ILE A 251 -5.11 5.16 -9.13
CA ILE A 251 -3.83 4.95 -9.82
C ILE A 251 -4.08 4.71 -11.29
N THR A 252 -3.32 5.40 -12.15
CA THR A 252 -3.32 5.13 -13.59
C THR A 252 -1.91 5.11 -14.18
N ASN A 253 -1.72 4.25 -15.16
CA ASN A 253 -0.53 4.22 -16.01
C ASN A 253 -0.71 5.07 -17.28
N HIS A 254 -1.94 5.44 -17.62
CA HIS A 254 -2.32 6.12 -18.87
C HIS A 254 -3.15 7.36 -18.58
N PRO A 255 -2.55 8.43 -17.99
CA PRO A 255 -3.28 9.65 -17.64
C PRO A 255 -3.97 10.31 -18.84
N GLN A 256 -3.41 10.13 -20.04
CA GLN A 256 -3.97 10.66 -21.29
C GLN A 256 -5.32 10.01 -21.69
N LEU A 257 -5.64 8.83 -21.14
CA LEU A 257 -6.93 8.16 -21.40
C LEU A 257 -8.05 8.62 -20.46
N LEU A 258 -7.72 9.38 -19.41
CA LEU A 258 -8.69 9.86 -18.44
C LEU A 258 -9.41 11.11 -18.97
N ASP A 259 -10.74 11.09 -18.90
CA ASP A 259 -11.58 12.25 -19.19
C ASP A 259 -11.31 13.41 -18.22
N SER A 260 -11.44 14.63 -18.69
CA SER A 260 -11.32 15.84 -17.88
C SER A 260 -12.28 15.86 -16.68
N ALA A 261 -13.45 15.22 -16.78
CA ALA A 261 -14.39 15.08 -15.68
C ALA A 261 -13.82 14.22 -14.54
N VAL A 262 -13.02 13.19 -14.85
CA VAL A 262 -12.33 12.35 -13.88
C VAL A 262 -11.25 13.15 -13.15
N TRP A 263 -10.42 13.89 -13.89
CA TRP A 263 -9.38 14.74 -13.32
C TRP A 263 -9.90 15.71 -12.26
N ARG A 264 -11.05 16.34 -12.52
CA ARG A 264 -11.67 17.31 -11.62
C ARG A 264 -12.19 16.73 -10.31
N ARG A 265 -12.32 15.40 -10.18
CA ARG A 265 -12.78 14.73 -8.95
C ARG A 265 -11.63 14.37 -8.01
N PHE A 266 -10.41 14.50 -8.47
CA PHE A 266 -9.25 14.30 -7.63
C PHE A 266 -8.68 15.63 -7.17
N GLU A 267 -8.78 15.88 -5.86
CA GLU A 267 -8.30 17.12 -5.22
C GLU A 267 -6.77 17.22 -5.28
N ILE A 268 -6.09 16.06 -5.15
CA ILE A 268 -4.64 15.96 -5.32
C ILE A 268 -4.35 15.15 -6.58
N GLN A 269 -3.38 15.64 -7.36
CA GLN A 269 -2.92 14.99 -8.59
C GLN A 269 -1.39 14.90 -8.50
N LEU A 270 -0.89 13.68 -8.25
CA LEU A 270 0.53 13.42 -7.99
C LEU A 270 1.12 12.64 -9.16
N GLU A 271 2.02 13.27 -9.91
CA GLU A 271 2.82 12.59 -10.92
C GLU A 271 4.01 11.90 -10.27
N VAL A 272 4.18 10.60 -10.56
CA VAL A 272 5.36 9.84 -10.18
C VAL A 272 6.23 9.64 -11.41
N PRO A 273 7.25 10.48 -11.61
CA PRO A 273 8.14 10.41 -12.76
C PRO A 273 9.07 9.21 -12.66
N ARG A 274 9.80 8.95 -13.73
CA ARG A 274 10.94 8.03 -13.69
C ARG A 274 12.01 8.59 -12.77
N PRO A 275 12.75 7.73 -12.04
CA PRO A 275 13.77 8.18 -11.09
C PRO A 275 14.93 8.87 -11.80
N ASP A 276 15.39 9.99 -11.25
CA ASP A 276 16.63 10.64 -11.64
C ASP A 276 17.87 9.83 -11.20
N LEU A 277 19.07 10.26 -11.55
CA LEU A 277 20.30 9.53 -11.22
C LEU A 277 20.48 9.31 -9.71
N ALA A 278 20.18 10.32 -8.89
CA ALA A 278 20.33 10.22 -7.44
C ALA A 278 19.38 9.17 -6.86
N ILE A 279 18.11 9.21 -7.26
CA ILE A 279 17.10 8.21 -6.85
C ILE A 279 17.44 6.82 -7.40
N ARG A 280 17.97 6.72 -8.64
CA ARG A 280 18.43 5.43 -9.17
C ARG A 280 19.59 4.83 -8.36
N GLN A 281 20.52 5.66 -7.90
CA GLN A 281 21.61 5.22 -7.01
C GLN A 281 21.08 4.69 -5.68
N ASP A 282 20.14 5.41 -5.07
CA ASP A 282 19.53 5.00 -3.82
C ASP A 282 18.67 3.74 -3.97
N LEU A 283 17.90 3.61 -5.06
CA LEU A 283 17.16 2.39 -5.40
C LEU A 283 18.10 1.21 -5.63
N THR A 284 19.20 1.42 -6.37
CA THR A 284 20.20 0.37 -6.60
C THR A 284 20.79 -0.11 -5.28
N ARG A 285 21.17 0.82 -4.39
CA ARG A 285 21.67 0.50 -3.04
C ARG A 285 20.63 -0.26 -2.21
N GLN A 286 19.39 0.20 -2.21
CA GLN A 286 18.30 -0.45 -1.50
C GLN A 286 18.03 -1.86 -2.01
N PHE A 287 17.97 -2.06 -3.31
CA PHE A 287 17.74 -3.37 -3.91
C PHE A 287 18.94 -4.30 -3.78
N MET A 288 20.17 -3.76 -3.66
CA MET A 288 21.36 -4.58 -3.41
C MET A 288 21.36 -5.26 -2.05
N ALA A 289 20.77 -4.65 -1.04
CA ALA A 289 20.71 -5.26 0.30
C ALA A 289 20.21 -6.72 0.25
N PRO A 290 20.78 -7.65 1.04
CA PRO A 290 21.83 -7.47 2.05
C PRO A 290 23.28 -7.54 1.51
N ILE A 291 23.50 -7.49 0.19
CA ILE A 291 24.82 -7.59 -0.42
C ILE A 291 25.53 -6.25 -0.34
N ASP A 292 26.72 -6.22 0.23
CA ASP A 292 27.62 -5.07 0.21
C ASP A 292 28.42 -5.06 -1.10
N ALA A 293 27.80 -4.49 -2.14
CA ALA A 293 28.44 -4.37 -3.44
C ALA A 293 29.32 -3.10 -3.49
N PRO A 294 30.44 -3.14 -4.23
CA PRO A 294 31.31 -1.98 -4.41
C PRO A 294 30.54 -0.74 -4.89
N ALA A 295 30.90 0.44 -4.39
CA ALA A 295 30.22 1.69 -4.75
C ALA A 295 30.27 1.98 -6.26
N ALA A 296 31.39 1.64 -6.93
CA ALA A 296 31.55 1.76 -8.38
C ALA A 296 30.53 0.90 -9.13
N HIS A 297 30.25 -0.31 -8.66
CA HIS A 297 29.24 -1.20 -9.25
C HIS A 297 27.83 -0.61 -9.08
N GLN A 298 27.48 -0.11 -7.91
CA GLN A 298 26.18 0.52 -7.67
C GLN A 298 25.98 1.76 -8.57
N ARG A 299 27.03 2.58 -8.73
CA ARG A 299 27.00 3.75 -9.61
C ARG A 299 26.85 3.36 -11.07
N LEU A 300 27.57 2.34 -11.54
CA LEU A 300 27.48 1.86 -12.92
C LEU A 300 26.07 1.34 -13.22
N LEU A 301 25.49 0.52 -12.33
CA LEU A 301 24.11 0.05 -12.50
C LEU A 301 23.10 1.21 -12.56
N ALA A 302 23.27 2.22 -11.71
CA ALA A 302 22.42 3.40 -11.75
C ALA A 302 22.59 4.23 -13.04
N TRP A 303 23.81 4.31 -13.58
CA TRP A 303 24.09 4.98 -14.84
C TRP A 303 23.52 4.19 -16.03
N LEU A 304 23.70 2.88 -16.06
CA LEU A 304 23.17 2.00 -17.11
C LEU A 304 21.65 1.99 -17.17
N THR A 305 20.97 2.27 -16.06
CA THR A 305 19.51 2.32 -15.95
C THR A 305 18.92 3.71 -16.17
N GLU A 306 19.58 4.57 -16.96
CA GLU A 306 19.03 5.86 -17.36
C GLU A 306 17.68 5.68 -18.06
N GLY A 307 16.69 6.48 -17.62
CA GLY A 307 15.32 6.38 -18.13
C GLY A 307 14.55 5.13 -17.67
N ALA A 308 15.16 4.25 -16.87
CA ALA A 308 14.48 3.06 -16.34
C ALA A 308 13.56 3.40 -15.16
N THR A 309 12.56 2.56 -14.96
CA THR A 309 11.66 2.59 -13.81
C THR A 309 12.25 1.83 -12.61
N GLY A 310 11.68 2.04 -11.42
CA GLY A 310 12.11 1.30 -10.22
C GLY A 310 12.04 -0.23 -10.38
N ALA A 311 11.01 -0.73 -11.07
CA ALA A 311 10.85 -2.17 -11.34
C ALA A 311 11.93 -2.70 -12.30
N GLU A 312 12.37 -1.90 -13.26
CA GLU A 312 13.45 -2.28 -14.20
C GLU A 312 14.81 -2.29 -13.51
N ILE A 313 15.05 -1.31 -12.60
CA ILE A 313 16.27 -1.29 -11.76
C ILE A 313 16.29 -2.52 -10.85
N GLU A 314 15.18 -2.84 -10.20
CA GLU A 314 15.06 -4.03 -9.35
C GLU A 314 15.35 -5.32 -10.15
N ALA A 315 14.82 -5.45 -11.36
CA ALA A 315 15.05 -6.60 -12.23
C ALA A 315 16.53 -6.77 -12.60
N LEU A 316 17.22 -5.66 -12.92
CA LEU A 316 18.66 -5.67 -13.20
C LEU A 316 19.47 -6.08 -11.96
N VAL A 317 19.19 -5.48 -10.80
CA VAL A 317 19.86 -5.84 -9.54
C VAL A 317 19.61 -7.31 -9.18
N ARG A 318 18.40 -7.81 -9.42
CA ARG A 318 18.09 -9.23 -9.23
C ARG A 318 18.90 -10.14 -10.15
N THR A 319 19.14 -9.73 -11.38
CA THR A 319 20.02 -10.45 -12.32
C THR A 319 21.46 -10.45 -11.82
N TYR A 320 21.96 -9.31 -11.35
CA TYR A 320 23.28 -9.22 -10.71
C TYR A 320 23.41 -10.17 -9.51
N LYS A 321 22.41 -10.18 -8.60
CA LYS A 321 22.38 -11.09 -7.45
C LYS A 321 22.42 -12.57 -7.85
N ARG A 322 21.71 -12.93 -8.92
CA ARG A 322 21.76 -14.31 -9.48
C ARG A 322 23.14 -14.66 -10.00
N SER A 323 23.79 -13.75 -10.73
CA SER A 323 25.15 -13.96 -11.22
C SER A 323 26.15 -14.14 -10.08
N LEU A 324 26.01 -13.36 -8.98
CA LEU A 324 26.78 -13.55 -7.75
C LEU A 324 26.61 -14.95 -7.15
N ALA A 325 25.36 -15.40 -7.06
CA ALA A 325 25.02 -16.69 -6.45
C ALA A 325 25.64 -17.89 -7.20
N PHE A 326 25.76 -17.79 -8.52
CA PHE A 326 26.29 -18.88 -9.36
C PHE A 326 27.77 -18.73 -9.74
N GLY A 327 28.28 -17.48 -9.84
CA GLY A 327 29.66 -17.21 -10.29
C GLY A 327 30.66 -16.94 -9.17
N GLY A 328 30.20 -16.59 -7.98
CA GLY A 328 31.03 -16.11 -6.87
C GLY A 328 31.49 -14.66 -7.05
N PRO A 329 31.86 -13.96 -5.95
CA PRO A 329 32.17 -12.53 -6.00
C PRO A 329 33.41 -12.14 -6.80
N GLU A 330 34.38 -13.06 -6.96
CA GLU A 330 35.65 -12.80 -7.63
C GLU A 330 35.58 -12.88 -9.17
N LYS A 331 34.50 -13.37 -9.75
CA LYS A 331 34.36 -13.65 -11.19
C LYS A 331 33.26 -12.86 -11.89
N ILE A 332 32.68 -11.83 -11.25
CA ILE A 332 31.61 -11.08 -11.88
C ILE A 332 32.17 -9.98 -12.76
N ASP A 333 32.01 -10.15 -14.08
CA ASP A 333 32.03 -9.03 -15.00
C ASP A 333 30.63 -8.36 -15.00
N LEU A 334 30.57 -7.14 -14.46
CA LEU A 334 29.33 -6.38 -14.37
C LEU A 334 28.77 -6.04 -15.75
N LEU A 335 29.62 -5.84 -16.73
CA LEU A 335 29.22 -5.59 -18.11
C LEU A 335 28.57 -6.84 -18.74
N ASP A 336 29.07 -8.04 -18.42
CA ASP A 336 28.44 -9.27 -18.89
C ASP A 336 27.09 -9.51 -18.23
N VAL A 337 26.91 -9.15 -16.95
CA VAL A 337 25.58 -9.15 -16.28
C VAL A 337 24.63 -8.22 -17.01
N PHE A 338 25.09 -7.03 -17.37
CA PHE A 338 24.26 -6.07 -18.10
C PHE A 338 23.96 -6.53 -19.53
N ARG A 339 24.93 -7.08 -20.24
CA ARG A 339 24.75 -7.68 -21.60
C ARG A 339 23.70 -8.79 -21.55
N HIS A 340 23.81 -9.67 -20.57
CA HIS A 340 22.83 -10.74 -20.36
C HIS A 340 21.43 -10.17 -20.08
N PHE A 341 21.32 -9.18 -19.19
CA PHE A 341 20.07 -8.50 -18.92
C PHE A 341 19.51 -7.79 -20.16
N ALA A 342 20.34 -7.07 -20.92
CA ALA A 342 19.96 -6.37 -22.13
C ALA A 342 19.45 -7.33 -23.22
N THR A 343 20.05 -8.52 -23.33
CA THR A 343 19.60 -9.57 -24.26
C THR A 343 18.22 -10.10 -23.87
N LEU A 344 17.99 -10.37 -22.58
CA LEU A 344 16.72 -10.92 -22.10
C LEU A 344 15.59 -9.88 -22.02
N HIS A 345 15.94 -8.60 -21.91
CA HIS A 345 15.00 -7.51 -21.70
C HIS A 345 15.21 -6.36 -22.70
N SER A 346 15.38 -6.69 -23.97
CA SER A 346 15.79 -5.76 -25.02
C SER A 346 14.89 -4.52 -25.16
N GLY A 347 13.60 -4.60 -24.85
CA GLY A 347 12.68 -3.48 -24.88
C GLY A 347 12.77 -2.50 -23.70
N ARG A 348 13.61 -2.79 -22.69
CA ARG A 348 13.67 -2.02 -21.43
C ARG A 348 14.91 -1.15 -21.27
N ILE A 349 15.82 -1.17 -22.25
CA ILE A 349 17.08 -0.44 -22.21
C ILE A 349 17.14 0.44 -23.45
N SER A 350 17.64 1.67 -23.30
CA SER A 350 17.82 2.57 -24.44
C SER A 350 18.80 2.00 -25.46
N ASP A 351 18.55 2.21 -26.74
CA ASP A 351 19.40 1.68 -27.81
C ASP A 351 20.81 2.29 -27.77
N GLU A 352 20.93 3.54 -27.29
CA GLU A 352 22.22 4.20 -27.05
C GLU A 352 23.05 3.44 -26.01
N LYS A 353 22.48 3.11 -24.85
CA LYS A 353 23.18 2.33 -23.80
C LYS A 353 23.52 0.92 -24.27
N LYS A 354 22.64 0.29 -25.06
CA LYS A 354 22.95 -1.02 -25.67
C LYS A 354 24.14 -0.88 -26.60
N ALA A 355 24.16 0.08 -27.51
CA ALA A 355 25.26 0.29 -28.45
C ALA A 355 26.60 0.47 -27.72
N LEU A 356 26.64 1.23 -26.63
CA LEU A 356 27.84 1.40 -25.80
C LEU A 356 28.31 0.09 -25.15
N VAL A 357 27.37 -0.68 -24.57
CA VAL A 357 27.72 -1.90 -23.79
C VAL A 357 28.10 -3.09 -24.71
N PHE A 358 27.47 -3.21 -25.87
CA PHE A 358 27.78 -4.23 -26.86
C PHE A 358 28.90 -3.81 -27.82
N GLY A 359 29.25 -2.52 -27.86
CA GLY A 359 30.27 -1.94 -28.69
C GLY A 359 31.68 -2.10 -28.15
N ASN A 360 32.57 -1.20 -28.58
CA ASN A 360 33.99 -1.21 -28.18
C ASN A 360 34.14 -0.83 -26.69
N GLN A 361 34.88 -1.62 -25.94
CA GLN A 361 35.14 -1.37 -24.52
C GLN A 361 35.83 -0.01 -24.27
N GLY A 362 36.69 0.46 -25.19
CA GLY A 362 37.35 1.78 -25.09
C GLY A 362 36.31 2.93 -25.14
N GLU A 363 35.36 2.86 -26.05
CA GLU A 363 34.28 3.84 -26.19
C GLU A 363 33.40 3.87 -24.96
N LEU A 364 33.06 2.69 -24.40
CA LEU A 364 32.30 2.61 -23.16
C LEU A 364 33.06 3.25 -21.99
N LEU A 365 34.35 2.96 -21.84
CA LEU A 365 35.19 3.55 -20.78
C LEU A 365 35.28 5.08 -20.93
N LEU A 366 35.39 5.57 -22.17
CA LEU A 366 35.40 7.01 -22.46
C LEU A 366 34.08 7.66 -22.11
N ALA A 367 32.95 7.06 -22.53
CA ALA A 367 31.60 7.53 -22.19
C ALA A 367 31.35 7.58 -20.67
N LEU A 368 31.85 6.60 -19.92
CA LEU A 368 31.78 6.59 -18.46
C LEU A 368 32.67 7.65 -17.82
N HIS A 369 33.86 7.86 -18.37
CA HIS A 369 34.81 8.86 -17.85
C HIS A 369 34.39 10.29 -18.15
N GLU A 370 33.70 10.53 -19.26
CA GLU A 370 33.24 11.86 -19.72
C GLU A 370 31.75 12.13 -19.43
N ALA A 371 31.05 11.16 -18.81
CA ALA A 371 29.65 11.31 -18.46
C ALA A 371 29.39 12.64 -17.71
N GLN A 372 28.44 13.43 -18.20
CA GLN A 372 28.12 14.73 -17.61
C GLN A 372 27.58 14.56 -16.18
N ASP A 373 26.78 13.51 -15.97
CA ASP A 373 26.22 13.15 -14.67
C ASP A 373 27.00 11.96 -14.08
N GLY A 374 27.88 12.25 -13.12
CA GLY A 374 28.53 11.20 -12.34
C GLY A 374 29.77 10.58 -12.99
N LYS A 375 30.73 11.40 -13.45
CA LYS A 375 32.04 10.95 -13.98
C LYS A 375 32.66 9.83 -13.16
N PHE A 376 33.10 8.79 -13.82
CA PHE A 376 33.86 7.69 -13.20
C PHE A 376 35.33 8.01 -13.20
N SER A 377 35.98 7.90 -12.05
CA SER A 377 37.45 8.00 -11.95
C SER A 377 38.13 6.77 -12.59
N THR A 378 39.37 6.91 -12.99
CA THR A 378 40.17 5.79 -13.48
C THR A 378 40.27 4.62 -12.47
N ALA A 379 40.17 4.93 -11.17
CA ALA A 379 40.16 3.93 -10.11
C ALA A 379 38.84 3.11 -10.12
N GLU A 380 37.70 3.76 -10.24
CA GLU A 380 36.39 3.10 -10.34
C GLU A 380 36.26 2.28 -11.62
N LEU A 381 36.75 2.80 -12.74
CA LEU A 381 36.79 2.06 -14.01
C LEU A 381 37.67 0.81 -13.92
N ALA A 382 38.79 0.88 -13.19
CA ALA A 382 39.66 -0.27 -12.91
C ALA A 382 38.90 -1.32 -12.06
N GLU A 383 38.17 -0.90 -11.03
CA GLU A 383 37.35 -1.78 -10.20
C GLU A 383 36.22 -2.44 -11.01
N ILE A 384 35.49 -1.68 -11.84
CA ILE A 384 34.40 -2.16 -12.69
C ILE A 384 34.88 -3.22 -13.69
N THR A 385 36.07 -3.03 -14.28
CA THR A 385 36.59 -3.89 -15.33
C THR A 385 37.51 -4.99 -14.82
N GLY A 386 37.83 -5.01 -13.51
CA GLY A 386 38.81 -5.94 -12.93
C GLY A 386 40.24 -5.78 -13.50
N ARG A 387 40.61 -4.57 -14.00
CA ARG A 387 41.88 -4.28 -14.65
C ARG A 387 42.71 -3.28 -13.83
N ASP A 388 44.03 -3.28 -14.10
CA ASP A 388 44.90 -2.27 -13.49
C ASP A 388 44.65 -0.87 -14.02
N LYS A 389 44.79 0.14 -13.14
CA LYS A 389 44.63 1.58 -13.48
C LYS A 389 45.46 2.01 -14.67
N SER A 390 46.65 1.47 -14.84
CA SER A 390 47.55 1.74 -15.96
C SER A 390 46.99 1.24 -17.30
N THR A 391 46.30 0.09 -17.29
CA THR A 391 45.64 -0.48 -18.46
C THR A 391 44.43 0.35 -18.86
N VAL A 392 43.60 0.76 -17.88
CA VAL A 392 42.47 1.63 -18.12
C VAL A 392 42.91 2.99 -18.67
N SER A 393 43.92 3.62 -18.09
CA SER A 393 44.48 4.89 -18.60
C SER A 393 44.94 4.81 -20.05
N ARG A 394 45.62 3.70 -20.43
CA ARG A 394 46.05 3.50 -21.82
C ARG A 394 44.86 3.32 -22.76
N GLN A 395 43.80 2.60 -22.33
CA GLN A 395 42.59 2.43 -23.12
C GLN A 395 41.81 3.74 -23.32
N LEU A 396 41.73 4.57 -22.28
CA LEU A 396 41.15 5.90 -22.37
C LEU A 396 41.92 6.83 -23.32
N ALA A 397 43.27 6.80 -23.27
CA ALA A 397 44.09 7.57 -24.18
C ALA A 397 43.90 7.12 -25.64
N ALA A 398 43.91 5.81 -25.89
CA ALA A 398 43.72 5.25 -27.23
C ALA A 398 42.28 5.47 -27.78
N ALA A 399 41.29 5.59 -26.91
CA ALA A 399 39.93 5.91 -27.34
C ALA A 399 39.78 7.39 -27.72
N ARG A 400 40.42 8.31 -26.98
CA ARG A 400 40.46 9.75 -27.31
C ARG A 400 41.17 10.10 -28.60
N GLU A 401 42.16 9.28 -29.03
CA GLU A 401 42.86 9.49 -30.30
C GLU A 401 42.05 9.04 -31.53
N LYS A 402 40.94 8.32 -31.32
CA LYS A 402 40.09 7.80 -32.38
C LYS A 402 38.82 8.62 -32.62
N ASP A 403 38.44 9.45 -31.64
CA ASP A 403 37.42 10.49 -31.78
C ASP A 403 38.03 11.78 -32.39
#